data_74b1f860f9e07290c5f3e8ade76f646b
#
_entry.id   74b1f860f9e07290c5f3e8ade76f646b
#
_cell.length_a   1.000
_cell.length_b   1.000
_cell.length_c   1.000
_cell.angle_alpha   90.00
_cell.angle_beta   90.00
_cell.angle_gamma   90.00
#
_symmetry.space_group_name_H-M   'P 1'
#
loop_
_entity.id
_entity.type
_entity.pdbx_description
1 polymer ?
#
loop_
_entity_poly.entity_id
_entity_poly.type
_entity_poly.pdbx_seq_one_letter_code
_entity_poly.pdbx_strand_id
1 'polypeptide(L)'
;MSGEGTPPGRREIIEALLFATDEPLTVRQLVEIFGMPEEGEAPAAVTGEEVLAAIDELNGEYARAGRAVRIVRVAGGYQFATRPEFAPWLGRMLREKSRRKLSVSALETLAVIAYKQPVTKPEIETIRGVNADYVLRTLLERSLVAIVGRASTPGRPLLYGTTKEFLKHFGVNDIADLPKPREIDELMAEAEFEVEKRLLEELEAKRRQEEGGGEESAPDAEAVT
;
A
#
# COMPACT_ATOMS: atom_id res chain seq x y z
N MET A 1 12.47 13.04 41.05
CA MET A 1 11.81 11.76 41.37
C MET A 1 12.12 10.82 40.21
N SER A 2 13.24 10.11 40.33
CA SER A 2 13.69 9.11 39.31
C SER A 2 12.92 7.83 39.61
N GLY A 3 11.90 7.55 38.80
CA GLY A 3 11.27 6.24 38.79
C GLY A 3 12.23 5.26 38.15
N GLU A 4 12.76 4.34 38.92
CA GLU A 4 13.42 3.14 38.41
C GLU A 4 12.40 2.29 37.66
N GLY A 5 12.12 2.67 36.39
CA GLY A 5 11.33 1.85 35.49
C GLY A 5 12.16 0.64 35.09
N THR A 6 11.57 -0.55 35.15
CA THR A 6 12.13 -1.75 34.53
C THR A 6 12.58 -1.40 33.10
N PRO A 7 13.79 -1.77 32.68
CA PRO A 7 14.23 -1.48 31.32
C PRO A 7 13.22 -2.03 30.30
N PRO A 8 12.96 -1.32 29.19
CA PRO A 8 11.97 -1.76 28.20
C PRO A 8 12.37 -3.12 27.63
N GLY A 9 11.38 -3.99 27.47
CA GLY A 9 11.59 -5.29 26.87
C GLY A 9 11.83 -5.18 25.36
N ARG A 10 12.31 -6.25 24.73
CA ARG A 10 12.61 -6.29 23.28
C ARG A 10 11.41 -5.92 22.42
N ARG A 11 10.17 -6.33 22.81
CA ARG A 11 8.96 -6.03 22.08
C ARG A 11 8.63 -4.56 22.11
N GLU A 12 8.69 -3.93 23.26
CA GLU A 12 8.46 -2.51 23.45
C GLU A 12 9.48 -1.68 22.68
N ILE A 13 10.73 -2.13 22.59
CA ILE A 13 11.76 -1.47 21.80
C ILE A 13 11.44 -1.58 20.30
N ILE A 14 11.09 -2.77 19.79
CA ILE A 14 10.71 -2.96 18.39
C ILE A 14 9.48 -2.12 18.05
N GLU A 15 8.47 -2.11 18.91
CA GLU A 15 7.27 -1.28 18.76
C GLU A 15 7.63 0.20 18.64
N ALA A 16 8.47 0.70 19.54
CA ALA A 16 8.92 2.09 19.57
C ALA A 16 9.72 2.46 18.31
N LEU A 17 10.63 1.59 17.86
CA LEU A 17 11.42 1.80 16.65
C LEU A 17 10.54 1.88 15.40
N LEU A 18 9.60 0.95 15.26
CA LEU A 18 8.66 0.93 14.14
C LEU A 18 7.70 2.12 14.17
N PHE A 19 7.36 2.63 15.36
CA PHE A 19 6.51 3.81 15.51
C PHE A 19 7.25 5.12 15.19
N ALA A 20 8.53 5.19 15.49
CA ALA A 20 9.35 6.39 15.34
C ALA A 20 9.82 6.66 13.90
N THR A 21 9.64 5.71 12.99
CA THR A 21 10.12 5.83 11.59
C THR A 21 8.98 5.96 10.59
N ASP A 22 9.21 6.75 9.56
CA ASP A 22 8.33 6.86 8.39
C ASP A 22 8.66 5.82 7.29
N GLU A 23 9.78 5.10 7.43
CA GLU A 23 10.23 4.10 6.47
C GLU A 23 10.17 2.68 7.04
N PRO A 24 9.86 1.66 6.19
CA PRO A 24 9.89 0.28 6.63
C PRO A 24 11.29 -0.13 7.11
N LEU A 25 11.41 -0.66 8.32
CA LEU A 25 12.66 -1.21 8.87
C LEU A 25 12.79 -2.68 8.51
N THR A 26 13.92 -3.05 7.94
CA THR A 26 14.24 -4.45 7.67
C THR A 26 14.61 -5.17 8.97
N VAL A 27 14.43 -6.49 9.02
CA VAL A 27 14.86 -7.32 10.15
C VAL A 27 16.37 -7.10 10.46
N ARG A 28 17.18 -6.97 9.42
CA ARG A 28 18.60 -6.70 9.55
C ARG A 28 18.89 -5.39 10.29
N GLN A 29 18.19 -4.30 9.91
CA GLN A 29 18.33 -3.00 10.59
C GLN A 29 17.91 -3.09 12.07
N LEU A 30 16.80 -3.79 12.37
CA LEU A 30 16.37 -4.00 13.75
C LEU A 30 17.44 -4.77 14.54
N VAL A 31 17.99 -5.84 13.99
CA VAL A 31 19.10 -6.61 14.63
C VAL A 31 20.33 -5.73 14.82
N GLU A 32 20.70 -4.92 13.85
CA GLU A 32 21.83 -3.97 13.93
C GLU A 32 21.63 -2.95 15.06
N ILE A 33 20.43 -2.40 15.23
CA ILE A 33 20.12 -1.45 16.32
C ILE A 33 20.29 -2.09 17.69
N PHE A 34 19.79 -3.32 17.89
CA PHE A 34 19.99 -4.05 19.15
C PHE A 34 21.46 -4.39 19.44
N GLY A 35 22.27 -4.56 18.39
CA GLY A 35 23.70 -4.81 18.48
C GLY A 35 24.54 -3.57 18.79
N MET A 36 23.96 -2.36 18.76
CA MET A 36 24.67 -1.13 19.11
C MET A 36 24.78 -1.02 20.62
N PRO A 37 26.02 -1.02 21.21
CA PRO A 37 26.15 -0.88 22.66
C PRO A 37 25.82 0.55 23.08
N GLU A 38 25.02 0.70 24.13
CA GLU A 38 24.94 1.96 24.90
C GLU A 38 26.15 2.10 25.80
N GLU A 39 26.51 3.34 26.23
CA GLU A 39 27.64 3.59 27.07
C GLU A 39 27.53 2.78 28.40
N GLY A 40 28.34 1.73 28.53
CA GLY A 40 28.40 0.90 29.73
C GLY A 40 27.61 -0.41 29.70
N GLU A 41 26.89 -0.71 28.63
CA GLU A 41 26.15 -1.96 28.47
C GLU A 41 26.78 -2.89 27.43
N ALA A 42 26.65 -4.20 27.66
CA ALA A 42 27.01 -5.19 26.65
C ALA A 42 25.93 -5.22 25.53
N PRO A 43 26.33 -5.34 24.25
CA PRO A 43 25.38 -5.40 23.15
C PRO A 43 24.39 -6.55 23.37
N ALA A 44 23.08 -6.24 23.28
CA ALA A 44 22.05 -7.27 23.34
C ALA A 44 22.03 -8.01 21.99
N ALA A 45 22.56 -9.23 21.95
CA ALA A 45 22.48 -10.07 20.78
C ALA A 45 21.01 -10.50 20.56
N VAL A 46 20.41 -10.02 19.48
CA VAL A 46 19.05 -10.38 19.04
C VAL A 46 19.16 -11.03 17.67
N THR A 47 18.49 -12.15 17.47
CA THR A 47 18.45 -12.83 16.18
C THR A 47 17.29 -12.32 15.31
N GLY A 48 17.39 -12.53 13.98
CA GLY A 48 16.28 -12.18 13.08
C GLY A 48 14.99 -12.97 13.39
N GLU A 49 15.11 -14.20 13.87
CA GLU A 49 13.95 -15.03 14.27
C GLU A 49 13.26 -14.44 15.51
N GLU A 50 14.03 -13.98 16.50
CA GLU A 50 13.46 -13.32 17.68
C GLU A 50 12.77 -12.00 17.35
N VAL A 51 13.28 -11.23 16.37
CA VAL A 51 12.62 -10.02 15.86
C VAL A 51 11.28 -10.37 15.21
N LEU A 52 11.25 -11.40 14.35
CA LEU A 52 10.03 -11.85 13.69
C LEU A 52 8.99 -12.35 14.70
N ALA A 53 9.41 -13.16 15.66
CA ALA A 53 8.54 -13.66 16.73
C ALA A 53 7.94 -12.49 17.55
N ALA A 54 8.74 -11.49 17.90
CA ALA A 54 8.25 -10.30 18.61
C ALA A 54 7.21 -9.50 17.80
N ILE A 55 7.40 -9.38 16.47
CA ILE A 55 6.43 -8.71 15.58
C ILE A 55 5.12 -9.50 15.54
N ASP A 56 5.18 -10.83 15.46
CA ASP A 56 3.98 -11.68 15.45
C ASP A 56 3.23 -11.62 16.79
N GLU A 57 3.94 -11.61 17.92
CA GLU A 57 3.36 -11.42 19.25
C GLU A 57 2.65 -10.06 19.37
N LEU A 58 3.29 -8.96 18.93
CA LEU A 58 2.70 -7.61 18.91
C LEU A 58 1.42 -7.59 18.07
N ASN A 59 1.44 -8.16 16.86
CA ASN A 59 0.27 -8.25 16.01
C ASN A 59 -0.86 -9.06 16.67
N GLY A 60 -0.51 -10.14 17.37
CA GLY A 60 -1.46 -10.94 18.16
C GLY A 60 -2.09 -10.13 19.32
N GLU A 61 -1.30 -9.30 19.99
CA GLU A 61 -1.79 -8.41 21.06
C GLU A 61 -2.71 -7.32 20.49
N TYR A 62 -2.32 -6.67 19.39
CA TYR A 62 -3.17 -5.66 18.74
C TYR A 62 -4.50 -6.22 18.27
N ALA A 63 -4.50 -7.43 17.69
CA ALA A 63 -5.71 -8.10 17.26
C ALA A 63 -6.64 -8.41 18.44
N ARG A 64 -6.11 -8.98 19.54
CA ARG A 64 -6.88 -9.31 20.75
C ARG A 64 -7.43 -8.07 21.45
N ALA A 65 -6.65 -6.98 21.46
CA ALA A 65 -7.06 -5.71 22.05
C ALA A 65 -7.94 -4.85 21.13
N GLY A 66 -8.31 -5.33 19.93
CA GLY A 66 -9.13 -4.59 18.96
C GLY A 66 -8.47 -3.27 18.48
N ARG A 67 -7.13 -3.21 18.43
CA ARG A 67 -6.42 -2.01 17.98
C ARG A 67 -6.65 -1.75 16.50
N ALA A 68 -6.69 -0.48 16.11
CA ALA A 68 -6.86 -0.06 14.72
C ALA A 68 -5.60 -0.20 13.86
N VAL A 69 -4.48 -0.58 14.46
CA VAL A 69 -3.17 -0.69 13.83
C VAL A 69 -2.68 -2.13 13.79
N ARG A 70 -1.79 -2.41 12.87
CA ARG A 70 -1.02 -3.65 12.76
C ARG A 70 0.35 -3.37 12.17
N ILE A 71 1.31 -4.24 12.40
CA ILE A 71 2.62 -4.22 11.75
C ILE A 71 2.51 -5.05 10.46
N VAL A 72 2.88 -4.47 9.32
CA VAL A 72 2.85 -5.12 8.01
C VAL A 72 4.25 -5.15 7.40
N ARG A 73 4.47 -6.16 6.56
CA ARG A 73 5.68 -6.23 5.74
C ARG A 73 5.43 -5.51 4.42
N VAL A 74 6.32 -4.58 4.06
CA VAL A 74 6.26 -3.81 2.79
C VAL A 74 7.65 -3.36 2.39
N ALA A 75 7.98 -3.36 1.10
CA ALA A 75 9.28 -2.98 0.55
C ALA A 75 10.47 -3.70 1.23
N GLY A 76 10.27 -4.95 1.63
CA GLY A 76 11.25 -5.79 2.30
C GLY A 76 11.48 -5.49 3.79
N GLY A 77 10.76 -4.53 4.38
CA GLY A 77 10.82 -4.15 5.80
C GLY A 77 9.46 -4.26 6.49
N TYR A 78 9.39 -3.78 7.73
CA TYR A 78 8.20 -3.75 8.58
C TYR A 78 7.86 -2.32 8.96
N GLN A 79 6.57 -1.99 8.98
CA GLN A 79 6.05 -0.69 9.41
C GLN A 79 4.65 -0.83 9.99
N PHE A 80 4.21 0.17 10.74
CA PHE A 80 2.81 0.27 11.14
C PHE A 80 1.91 0.60 9.96
N ALA A 81 0.75 -0.05 9.94
CA ALA A 81 -0.35 0.29 9.04
C ALA A 81 -1.68 0.20 9.81
N THR A 82 -2.68 0.92 9.35
CA THR A 82 -4.05 0.75 9.83
C THR A 82 -4.66 -0.52 9.24
N ARG A 83 -5.59 -1.12 9.98
CA ARG A 83 -6.35 -2.27 9.49
C ARG A 83 -7.28 -1.86 8.35
N PRO A 84 -7.55 -2.76 7.36
CA PRO A 84 -8.33 -2.43 6.15
C PRO A 84 -9.73 -1.90 6.42
N GLU A 85 -10.38 -2.33 7.50
CA GLU A 85 -11.72 -1.88 7.86
C GLU A 85 -11.84 -0.38 8.13
N PHE A 86 -10.70 0.29 8.43
CA PHE A 86 -10.65 1.75 8.64
C PHE A 86 -10.42 2.54 7.34
N ALA A 87 -10.19 1.87 6.21
CA ALA A 87 -9.90 2.52 4.93
C ALA A 87 -10.97 3.54 4.49
N PRO A 88 -12.30 3.34 4.67
CA PRO A 88 -13.30 4.32 4.30
C PRO A 88 -13.16 5.65 5.06
N TRP A 89 -12.80 5.58 6.34
CA TRP A 89 -12.61 6.77 7.19
C TRP A 89 -11.35 7.54 6.81
N LEU A 90 -10.25 6.81 6.61
CA LEU A 90 -8.98 7.38 6.17
C LEU A 90 -9.10 8.00 4.78
N GLY A 91 -9.86 7.37 3.87
CA GLY A 91 -10.13 7.90 2.55
C GLY A 91 -10.89 9.24 2.60
N ARG A 92 -11.81 9.41 3.55
CA ARG A 92 -12.50 10.70 3.78
C ARG A 92 -11.53 11.78 4.29
N MET A 93 -10.71 11.44 5.26
CA MET A 93 -9.69 12.34 5.84
C MET A 93 -8.64 12.76 4.80
N LEU A 94 -8.22 11.83 3.94
CA LEU A 94 -7.16 12.05 2.96
C LEU A 94 -7.66 12.60 1.62
N ARG A 95 -8.96 12.83 1.43
CA ARG A 95 -9.54 13.33 0.15
C ARG A 95 -8.87 14.62 -0.34
N GLU A 96 -8.51 15.52 0.52
CA GLU A 96 -7.82 16.75 0.15
C GLU A 96 -6.35 16.49 -0.27
N LYS A 97 -5.68 15.49 0.32
CA LYS A 97 -4.33 15.06 -0.05
C LYS A 97 -4.30 14.22 -1.33
N SER A 98 -5.46 13.68 -1.76
CA SER A 98 -5.62 12.82 -2.94
C SER A 98 -5.41 13.54 -4.28
N ARG A 99 -5.20 14.88 -4.30
CA ARG A 99 -4.80 15.64 -5.52
C ARG A 99 -3.44 15.21 -6.11
N ARG A 100 -2.72 14.30 -5.44
CA ARG A 100 -1.43 13.75 -5.91
C ARG A 100 -1.55 12.39 -6.58
N LYS A 101 -2.74 11.97 -7.02
CA LYS A 101 -2.88 10.71 -7.78
C LYS A 101 -2.03 10.76 -9.06
N LEU A 102 -1.48 9.63 -9.43
CA LEU A 102 -0.84 9.47 -10.74
C LEU A 102 -1.91 9.55 -11.82
N SER A 103 -1.61 10.22 -12.94
CA SER A 103 -2.49 10.18 -14.11
C SER A 103 -2.48 8.76 -14.71
N VAL A 104 -3.49 8.43 -15.51
CA VAL A 104 -3.55 7.15 -16.24
C VAL A 104 -2.27 6.94 -17.06
N SER A 105 -1.84 7.98 -17.80
CA SER A 105 -0.61 7.93 -18.59
C SER A 105 0.64 7.67 -17.74
N ALA A 106 0.70 8.22 -16.49
CA ALA A 106 1.80 7.96 -15.59
C ALA A 106 1.77 6.52 -15.04
N LEU A 107 0.59 5.98 -14.74
CA LEU A 107 0.44 4.59 -14.30
C LEU A 107 0.84 3.60 -15.40
N GLU A 108 0.42 3.82 -16.63
CA GLU A 108 0.77 2.97 -17.77
C GLU A 108 2.29 2.98 -18.03
N THR A 109 2.92 4.16 -17.99
CA THR A 109 4.39 4.27 -18.14
C THR A 109 5.12 3.59 -17.00
N LEU A 110 4.64 3.77 -15.77
CA LEU A 110 5.19 3.13 -14.59
C LEU A 110 5.06 1.61 -14.65
N ALA A 111 3.93 1.09 -15.16
CA ALA A 111 3.74 -0.34 -15.39
C ALA A 111 4.74 -0.89 -16.40
N VAL A 112 4.94 -0.19 -17.55
CA VAL A 112 5.98 -0.59 -18.52
C VAL A 112 7.35 -0.71 -17.84
N ILE A 113 7.73 0.28 -17.03
CA ILE A 113 9.02 0.24 -16.31
C ILE A 113 9.05 -0.92 -15.32
N ALA A 114 8.02 -1.11 -14.51
CA ALA A 114 7.98 -2.15 -13.50
C ALA A 114 8.14 -3.57 -14.09
N TYR A 115 7.52 -3.85 -15.24
CA TYR A 115 7.55 -5.18 -15.86
C TYR A 115 8.72 -5.39 -16.84
N LYS A 116 9.35 -4.31 -17.34
CA LYS A 116 10.41 -4.39 -18.36
C LYS A 116 11.78 -3.94 -17.88
N GLN A 117 11.90 -3.47 -16.64
CA GLN A 117 13.16 -2.98 -16.09
C GLN A 117 14.28 -4.04 -16.12
N PRO A 118 15.54 -3.59 -16.38
CA PRO A 118 15.93 -2.23 -16.72
C PRO A 118 15.56 -1.87 -18.17
N VAL A 119 14.94 -0.71 -18.41
CA VAL A 119 14.37 -0.30 -19.70
C VAL A 119 14.79 1.11 -20.06
N THR A 120 15.03 1.38 -21.36
CA THR A 120 15.40 2.70 -21.88
C THR A 120 14.17 3.54 -22.24
N LYS A 121 14.34 4.88 -22.32
CA LYS A 121 13.26 5.78 -22.78
C LYS A 121 12.75 5.42 -24.18
N PRO A 122 13.60 5.17 -25.22
CA PRO A 122 13.09 4.77 -26.53
C PRO A 122 12.23 3.50 -26.51
N GLU A 123 12.60 2.51 -25.70
CA GLU A 123 11.80 1.26 -25.54
C GLU A 123 10.44 1.56 -24.88
N ILE A 124 10.43 2.42 -23.84
CA ILE A 124 9.19 2.86 -23.20
C ILE A 124 8.27 3.56 -24.22
N GLU A 125 8.81 4.51 -25.00
CA GLU A 125 8.07 5.25 -26.02
C GLU A 125 7.55 4.33 -27.14
N THR A 126 8.34 3.33 -27.52
CA THR A 126 7.91 2.30 -28.51
C THR A 126 6.70 1.51 -27.98
N ILE A 127 6.71 1.08 -26.73
CA ILE A 127 5.60 0.34 -26.11
C ILE A 127 4.37 1.23 -25.93
N ARG A 128 4.58 2.47 -25.50
CA ARG A 128 3.49 3.40 -25.21
C ARG A 128 2.90 4.09 -26.45
N GLY A 129 3.63 4.14 -27.56
CA GLY A 129 3.25 4.87 -28.78
C GLY A 129 3.25 6.40 -28.64
N VAL A 130 3.74 6.95 -27.54
CA VAL A 130 3.74 8.39 -27.24
C VAL A 130 5.03 8.81 -26.56
N ASN A 131 5.35 10.12 -26.61
CA ASN A 131 6.50 10.68 -25.90
C ASN A 131 6.35 10.52 -24.38
N ALA A 132 7.43 10.09 -23.72
CA ALA A 132 7.43 9.80 -22.28
C ALA A 132 8.21 10.83 -21.43
N ASP A 133 8.75 11.91 -22.00
CA ASP A 133 9.64 12.84 -21.29
C ASP A 133 9.01 13.44 -20.05
N TYR A 134 7.81 14.00 -20.17
CA TYR A 134 7.11 14.63 -19.06
C TYR A 134 6.76 13.62 -17.96
N VAL A 135 6.28 12.46 -18.38
CA VAL A 135 5.87 11.40 -17.45
C VAL A 135 7.07 10.83 -16.70
N LEU A 136 8.17 10.54 -17.39
CA LEU A 136 9.41 10.06 -16.79
C LEU A 136 9.95 11.07 -15.76
N ARG A 137 9.95 12.37 -16.09
CA ARG A 137 10.34 13.41 -15.13
C ARG A 137 9.47 13.38 -13.88
N THR A 138 8.16 13.32 -14.05
CA THR A 138 7.20 13.24 -12.92
C THR A 138 7.44 12.01 -12.05
N LEU A 139 7.71 10.84 -12.66
CA LEU A 139 7.98 9.62 -11.92
C LEU A 139 9.32 9.65 -11.16
N LEU A 140 10.36 10.28 -11.76
CA LEU A 140 11.65 10.54 -11.11
C LEU A 140 11.49 11.50 -9.93
N GLU A 141 10.78 12.62 -10.11
CA GLU A 141 10.51 13.62 -9.04
C GLU A 141 9.74 13.01 -7.86
N ARG A 142 8.88 12.02 -8.13
CA ARG A 142 8.17 11.27 -7.09
C ARG A 142 8.96 10.11 -6.51
N SER A 143 10.19 9.92 -6.96
CA SER A 143 11.06 8.80 -6.55
C SER A 143 10.45 7.40 -6.80
N LEU A 144 9.45 7.27 -7.68
CA LEU A 144 8.88 5.97 -8.03
C LEU A 144 9.76 5.22 -9.03
N VAL A 145 10.56 5.95 -9.80
CA VAL A 145 11.52 5.45 -10.79
C VAL A 145 12.89 6.06 -10.52
N ALA A 146 13.94 5.32 -10.79
CA ALA A 146 15.32 5.79 -10.73
C ALA A 146 16.09 5.41 -12.00
N ILE A 147 17.19 6.11 -12.25
CA ILE A 147 18.17 5.73 -13.26
C ILE A 147 19.05 4.66 -12.64
N VAL A 148 18.99 3.43 -13.19
CA VAL A 148 19.74 2.28 -12.68
C VAL A 148 21.01 1.99 -13.47
N GLY A 149 21.24 2.71 -14.59
CA GLY A 149 22.44 2.54 -15.40
C GLY A 149 22.34 3.20 -16.77
N ARG A 150 23.17 2.73 -17.70
CA ARG A 150 23.15 3.09 -19.12
C ARG A 150 23.24 1.83 -19.98
N ALA A 151 22.50 1.81 -21.06
CA ALA A 151 22.57 0.72 -22.03
C ALA A 151 23.93 0.72 -22.79
N SER A 152 24.33 -0.45 -23.28
CA SER A 152 25.54 -0.63 -24.11
C SER A 152 25.30 -0.31 -25.60
N THR A 153 24.07 0.02 -25.98
CA THR A 153 23.67 0.37 -27.34
C THR A 153 24.19 1.74 -27.78
N PRO A 154 24.30 2.04 -29.09
CA PRO A 154 24.71 3.35 -29.58
C PRO A 154 23.91 4.48 -28.94
N GLY A 155 24.58 5.59 -28.57
CA GLY A 155 23.98 6.68 -27.82
C GLY A 155 23.90 6.46 -26.30
N ARG A 156 24.19 5.25 -25.79
CA ARG A 156 24.24 4.88 -24.36
C ARG A 156 23.07 5.45 -23.55
N PRO A 157 21.81 5.19 -23.97
CA PRO A 157 20.65 5.75 -23.32
C PRO A 157 20.57 5.32 -21.84
N LEU A 158 19.91 6.17 -21.03
CA LEU A 158 19.66 5.87 -19.61
C LEU A 158 18.73 4.67 -19.48
N LEU A 159 19.01 3.83 -18.47
CA LEU A 159 18.19 2.72 -18.05
C LEU A 159 17.40 3.14 -16.81
N TYR A 160 16.09 2.89 -16.85
CA TYR A 160 15.15 3.17 -15.77
C TYR A 160 14.73 1.89 -15.07
N GLY A 161 14.50 1.99 -13.77
CA GLY A 161 13.97 0.93 -12.92
C GLY A 161 13.15 1.50 -11.78
N THR A 162 12.39 0.67 -11.11
CA THR A 162 11.59 1.03 -9.94
C THR A 162 12.45 1.16 -8.68
N THR A 163 11.90 1.78 -7.64
CA THR A 163 12.58 2.08 -6.38
C THR A 163 11.91 1.37 -5.20
N LYS A 164 12.47 1.52 -4.00
CA LYS A 164 11.80 1.12 -2.75
C LYS A 164 10.51 1.92 -2.52
N GLU A 165 10.48 3.20 -2.91
CA GLU A 165 9.28 4.03 -2.80
C GLU A 165 8.14 3.51 -3.70
N PHE A 166 8.47 2.97 -4.89
CA PHE A 166 7.50 2.24 -5.71
C PHE A 166 6.90 1.06 -4.93
N LEU A 167 7.73 0.20 -4.34
CA LEU A 167 7.26 -0.95 -3.57
C LEU A 167 6.35 -0.53 -2.41
N LYS A 168 6.77 0.50 -1.68
CA LYS A 168 5.99 1.09 -0.58
C LYS A 168 4.67 1.67 -1.07
N HIS A 169 4.68 2.38 -2.19
CA HIS A 169 3.48 3.00 -2.78
C HIS A 169 2.41 1.98 -3.18
N PHE A 170 2.83 0.84 -3.72
CA PHE A 170 1.94 -0.24 -4.15
C PHE A 170 1.71 -1.33 -3.07
N GLY A 171 2.39 -1.24 -1.93
CA GLY A 171 2.22 -2.18 -0.83
C GLY A 171 2.78 -3.58 -1.10
N VAL A 172 3.77 -3.70 -1.99
CA VAL A 172 4.45 -4.96 -2.34
C VAL A 172 5.83 -5.04 -1.69
N ASN A 173 6.35 -6.24 -1.49
CA ASN A 173 7.67 -6.44 -0.87
C ASN A 173 8.80 -6.50 -1.91
N ASP A 174 8.50 -7.05 -3.08
CA ASP A 174 9.43 -7.22 -4.20
C ASP A 174 8.70 -7.01 -5.53
N ILE A 175 9.45 -6.75 -6.61
CA ILE A 175 8.89 -6.67 -7.97
C ILE A 175 8.27 -8.01 -8.39
N ALA A 176 8.80 -9.12 -7.89
CA ALA A 176 8.24 -10.44 -8.16
C ALA A 176 6.83 -10.67 -7.59
N ASP A 177 6.42 -9.84 -6.61
CA ASP A 177 5.07 -9.88 -6.03
C ASP A 177 4.02 -9.20 -6.93
N LEU A 178 4.45 -8.52 -8.00
CA LEU A 178 3.51 -7.93 -8.96
C LEU A 178 2.76 -9.05 -9.71
N PRO A 179 1.44 -8.90 -9.93
CA PRO A 179 0.65 -9.90 -10.64
C PRO A 179 1.18 -10.09 -12.06
N LYS A 180 1.25 -11.35 -12.53
CA LYS A 180 1.66 -11.65 -13.91
C LYS A 180 0.58 -11.21 -14.90
N PRO A 181 0.93 -10.95 -16.18
CA PRO A 181 -0.06 -10.50 -17.18
C PRO A 181 -1.32 -11.38 -17.27
N ARG A 182 -1.20 -12.69 -17.15
CA ARG A 182 -2.35 -13.62 -17.14
C ARG A 182 -3.23 -13.47 -15.89
N GLU A 183 -2.61 -13.25 -14.73
CA GLU A 183 -3.29 -13.01 -13.45
C GLU A 183 -4.01 -11.65 -13.47
N ILE A 184 -3.49 -10.67 -14.23
CA ILE A 184 -4.15 -9.37 -14.43
C ILE A 184 -5.47 -9.54 -15.18
N ASP A 185 -5.49 -10.34 -16.26
CA ASP A 185 -6.69 -10.61 -17.02
C ASP A 185 -7.76 -11.31 -16.17
N GLU A 186 -7.37 -12.26 -15.33
CA GLU A 186 -8.26 -12.92 -14.36
C GLU A 186 -8.80 -11.95 -13.31
N LEU A 187 -7.93 -11.14 -12.71
CA LEU A 187 -8.32 -10.13 -11.71
C LEU A 187 -9.23 -9.04 -12.30
N MET A 188 -9.02 -8.65 -13.56
CA MET A 188 -9.89 -7.68 -14.22
C MET A 188 -11.27 -8.28 -14.49
N ALA A 189 -11.34 -9.53 -14.95
CA ALA A 189 -12.61 -10.23 -15.13
C ALA A 189 -13.38 -10.39 -13.82
N GLU A 190 -12.70 -10.74 -12.73
CA GLU A 190 -13.31 -10.79 -11.39
C GLU A 190 -13.81 -9.42 -10.93
N ALA A 191 -13.03 -8.36 -11.15
CA ALA A 191 -13.42 -7.01 -10.78
C ALA A 191 -14.62 -6.50 -11.58
N GLU A 192 -14.68 -6.79 -12.90
CA GLU A 192 -15.82 -6.48 -13.76
C GLU A 192 -17.07 -7.21 -13.28
N PHE A 193 -16.97 -8.49 -12.97
CA PHE A 193 -18.06 -9.30 -12.45
C PHE A 193 -18.61 -8.76 -11.10
N GLU A 194 -17.72 -8.38 -10.18
CA GLU A 194 -18.11 -7.79 -8.90
C GLU A 194 -18.80 -6.42 -9.05
N VAL A 195 -18.36 -5.60 -10.01
CA VAL A 195 -18.99 -4.31 -10.32
C VAL A 195 -20.39 -4.54 -10.91
N GLU A 196 -20.52 -5.45 -11.87
CA GLU A 196 -21.82 -5.80 -12.48
C GLU A 196 -22.80 -6.34 -11.45
N LYS A 197 -22.34 -7.24 -10.58
CA LYS A 197 -23.13 -7.80 -9.48
C LYS A 197 -23.65 -6.71 -8.54
N ARG A 198 -22.81 -5.78 -8.11
CA ARG A 198 -23.22 -4.65 -7.26
C ARG A 198 -24.24 -3.75 -7.94
N LEU A 199 -24.05 -3.49 -9.23
CA LEU A 199 -24.97 -2.68 -9.99
C LEU A 199 -26.36 -3.35 -10.10
N LEU A 200 -26.40 -4.65 -10.33
CA LEU A 200 -27.64 -5.44 -10.35
C LEU A 200 -28.32 -5.43 -8.98
N GLU A 201 -27.59 -5.63 -7.89
CA GLU A 201 -28.12 -5.57 -6.53
C GLU A 201 -28.71 -4.18 -6.20
N GLU A 202 -28.05 -3.10 -6.62
CA GLU A 202 -28.55 -1.73 -6.46
C GLU A 202 -29.82 -1.47 -7.27
N LEU A 203 -29.88 -1.97 -8.51
CA LEU A 203 -31.07 -1.85 -9.37
C LEU A 203 -32.25 -2.63 -8.81
N GLU A 204 -32.02 -3.84 -8.33
CA GLU A 204 -33.07 -4.64 -7.69
C GLU A 204 -33.56 -4.01 -6.37
N ALA A 205 -32.67 -3.43 -5.58
CA ALA A 205 -33.04 -2.71 -4.36
C ALA A 205 -33.91 -1.49 -4.65
N LYS A 206 -33.58 -0.72 -5.69
CA LYS A 206 -34.39 0.41 -6.15
C LYS A 206 -35.79 -0.03 -6.63
N ARG A 207 -35.86 -1.10 -7.45
CA ARG A 207 -37.14 -1.65 -7.89
C ARG A 207 -38.04 -2.07 -6.73
N ARG A 208 -37.49 -2.76 -5.75
CA ARG A 208 -38.26 -3.16 -4.53
C ARG A 208 -38.75 -1.97 -3.72
N GLN A 209 -37.99 -0.87 -3.68
CA GLN A 209 -38.45 0.37 -3.03
C GLN A 209 -39.56 1.07 -3.80
N GLU A 210 -39.54 1.05 -5.14
CA GLU A 210 -40.54 1.62 -5.99
C GLU A 210 -41.86 0.79 -5.97
N GLU A 211 -41.74 -0.55 -5.94
CA GLU A 211 -42.90 -1.46 -5.86
C GLU A 211 -43.54 -1.47 -4.46
N GLY A 212 -42.78 -1.26 -3.37
CA GLY A 212 -43.26 -1.18 -1.99
C GLY A 212 -43.87 0.17 -1.59
N GLY A 213 -43.66 1.23 -2.37
CA GLY A 213 -44.17 2.57 -2.09
C GLY A 213 -45.59 2.87 -2.66
N GLY A 214 -46.19 1.89 -3.33
CA GLY A 214 -47.46 2.08 -4.04
C GLY A 214 -48.73 1.78 -3.26
N GLU A 215 -48.71 1.34 -2.01
CA GLU A 215 -49.88 0.80 -1.30
C GLU A 215 -50.37 1.65 -0.10
N GLU A 216 -49.98 2.93 0.03
CA GLU A 216 -50.47 3.76 1.13
C GLU A 216 -50.96 5.13 0.65
N SER A 217 -52.11 5.17 -0.08
CA SER A 217 -52.99 6.33 -0.02
C SER A 217 -54.37 6.01 -0.69
N ALA A 218 -55.22 5.36 0.07
CA ALA A 218 -56.68 5.50 -0.16
C ALA A 218 -57.22 6.49 0.88
N PRO A 219 -57.78 7.64 0.52
CA PRO A 219 -58.47 8.49 1.49
C PRO A 219 -59.87 7.92 1.74
N ASP A 220 -60.13 7.57 2.99
CA ASP A 220 -61.47 7.37 3.50
C ASP A 220 -62.31 8.63 3.29
N ALA A 221 -63.24 8.55 2.32
CA ALA A 221 -64.30 9.49 2.18
C ALA A 221 -65.56 8.91 2.86
N GLU A 222 -65.78 9.27 4.11
CA GLU A 222 -67.07 9.07 4.73
C GLU A 222 -67.83 10.37 4.97
N ALA A 223 -68.89 10.36 4.36
CA ALA A 223 -70.16 11.05 4.34
C ALA A 223 -70.60 11.75 5.65
N VAL A 224 -71.00 12.97 5.48
CA VAL A 224 -71.85 13.72 6.42
C VAL A 224 -73.32 13.50 5.99
N THR A 225 -74.08 13.07 6.98
CA THR A 225 -75.53 13.34 7.04
C THR A 225 -75.83 14.01 8.34
#